data_ea272112008cd80ce0c2698735eaaa7e
#
_entry.id   ea272112008cd80ce0c2698735eaaa7e
#
_cell.length_a   1.000
_cell.length_b   1.000
_cell.length_c   1.000
_cell.angle_alpha   90.00
_cell.angle_beta   90.00
_cell.angle_gamma   90.00
#
_symmetry.space_group_name_H-M   'P 1'
#
loop_
_entity.id
_entity.type
_entity.pdbx_description
1 polymer ?
#
loop_
_entity_poly.entity_id
_entity_poly.type
_entity_poly.pdbx_seq_one_letter_code
_entity_poly.pdbx_strand_id
1 'polypeptide(L)'
;MSKLVEGKVALITGAGGGIGREHALMLASHGAKIVVNDLGGDRHGVGEDLSTAQAVVEEIKSFGGEAVVNGGNVADFKSAKEMIDQAIDTFGGLDILINNAGILRDRMLFSLSEEDWDAIMSVHLKGTFGPSHHAAVYWRNKAKAGEETSGRIINTSSPSGIYGNIGQSNYGAAKAGIAAFTVITAMELAKYNVTVNALVPAALSRMTSDLVGIDGLTEEQKESMSPRWQAVTATWLCSEEAKNVTGRLFDIRGNQLGIAEGWTLGPVGTQPDDPEELGPLMTELMSKATLNANMGGIPRGGSGRPENEI
;
A
#
# COMPACT_ATOMS: atom_id res chain seq x y z
N MET A 1 -22.34 -3.49 17.39
CA MET A 1 -21.00 -2.89 17.16
C MET A 1 -21.19 -1.61 16.38
N SER A 2 -20.44 -0.54 16.67
CA SER A 2 -20.51 0.67 15.87
C SER A 2 -19.96 0.37 14.48
N LYS A 3 -20.64 0.81 13.43
CA LYS A 3 -20.21 0.64 12.05
C LYS A 3 -19.39 1.87 11.66
N LEU A 4 -18.05 1.72 11.64
CA LEU A 4 -17.10 2.81 11.45
C LEU A 4 -17.21 3.51 10.08
N VAL A 5 -17.69 2.80 9.05
CA VAL A 5 -17.76 3.28 7.66
C VAL A 5 -19.14 3.05 7.04
N GLU A 6 -20.21 3.16 7.85
CA GLU A 6 -21.59 2.95 7.42
C GLU A 6 -21.94 3.82 6.23
N GLY A 7 -22.48 3.22 5.17
CA GLY A 7 -22.93 3.89 3.96
C GLY A 7 -21.80 4.40 3.04
N LYS A 8 -20.51 4.26 3.42
CA LYS A 8 -19.39 4.64 2.58
C LYS A 8 -19.22 3.69 1.40
N VAL A 9 -18.75 4.21 0.27
CA VAL A 9 -18.45 3.42 -0.93
C VAL A 9 -16.94 3.25 -1.04
N ALA A 10 -16.48 1.99 -1.11
CA ALA A 10 -15.08 1.64 -1.19
C ALA A 10 -14.74 0.86 -2.47
N LEU A 11 -13.69 1.28 -3.17
CA LEU A 11 -13.02 0.52 -4.22
C LEU A 11 -11.71 -0.04 -3.67
N ILE A 12 -11.52 -1.35 -3.81
CA ILE A 12 -10.32 -2.05 -3.32
C ILE A 12 -9.70 -2.82 -4.49
N THR A 13 -8.45 -2.52 -4.83
CA THR A 13 -7.74 -3.22 -5.90
C THR A 13 -6.98 -4.44 -5.39
N GLY A 14 -6.94 -5.52 -6.20
CA GLY A 14 -6.35 -6.78 -5.78
C GLY A 14 -7.12 -7.43 -4.63
N ALA A 15 -8.45 -7.33 -4.66
CA ALA A 15 -9.31 -7.72 -3.55
C ALA A 15 -9.84 -9.17 -3.63
N GLY A 16 -9.45 -9.95 -4.63
CA GLY A 16 -9.85 -11.36 -4.76
C GLY A 16 -9.16 -12.31 -3.77
N GLY A 17 -8.17 -11.84 -2.99
CA GLY A 17 -7.49 -12.67 -2.01
C GLY A 17 -6.56 -11.91 -1.07
N GLY A 18 -5.96 -12.61 -0.11
CA GLY A 18 -4.96 -12.08 0.80
C GLY A 18 -5.41 -10.81 1.53
N ILE A 19 -4.52 -9.82 1.58
CA ILE A 19 -4.76 -8.54 2.28
C ILE A 19 -5.97 -7.79 1.69
N GLY A 20 -6.10 -7.77 0.35
CA GLY A 20 -7.22 -7.07 -0.31
C GLY A 20 -8.59 -7.66 0.02
N ARG A 21 -8.69 -8.99 0.10
CA ARG A 21 -9.91 -9.67 0.56
C ARG A 21 -10.26 -9.28 1.99
N GLU A 22 -9.28 -9.28 2.90
CA GLU A 22 -9.53 -8.90 4.30
C GLU A 22 -9.98 -7.44 4.43
N HIS A 23 -9.42 -6.52 3.62
CA HIS A 23 -9.92 -5.15 3.53
C HIS A 23 -11.38 -5.10 3.10
N ALA A 24 -11.75 -5.85 2.06
CA ALA A 24 -13.11 -5.87 1.53
C ALA A 24 -14.12 -6.41 2.56
N LEU A 25 -13.79 -7.53 3.21
CA LEU A 25 -14.66 -8.14 4.22
C LEU A 25 -14.82 -7.24 5.46
N MET A 26 -13.73 -6.65 5.95
CA MET A 26 -13.79 -5.84 7.15
C MET A 26 -14.53 -4.53 6.91
N LEU A 27 -14.26 -3.81 5.82
CA LEU A 27 -15.00 -2.60 5.46
C LEU A 27 -16.50 -2.90 5.27
N ALA A 28 -16.84 -4.00 4.58
CA ALA A 28 -18.24 -4.43 4.41
C ALA A 28 -18.91 -4.73 5.74
N SER A 29 -18.23 -5.43 6.66
CA SER A 29 -18.77 -5.73 8.01
C SER A 29 -18.99 -4.47 8.84
N HIS A 30 -18.26 -3.38 8.55
CA HIS A 30 -18.43 -2.07 9.14
C HIS A 30 -19.36 -1.13 8.33
N GLY A 31 -20.10 -1.68 7.34
CA GLY A 31 -21.20 -1.01 6.66
C GLY A 31 -20.86 -0.32 5.35
N ALA A 32 -19.65 -0.51 4.81
CA ALA A 32 -19.31 0.01 3.49
C ALA A 32 -19.91 -0.85 2.37
N LYS A 33 -20.18 -0.20 1.22
CA LYS A 33 -20.49 -0.83 -0.06
C LYS A 33 -19.21 -1.00 -0.85
N ILE A 34 -18.95 -2.20 -1.40
CA ILE A 34 -17.63 -2.57 -1.89
C ILE A 34 -17.61 -2.83 -3.41
N VAL A 35 -16.69 -2.18 -4.11
CA VAL A 35 -16.24 -2.62 -5.45
C VAL A 35 -15.00 -3.48 -5.25
N VAL A 36 -15.14 -4.78 -5.48
CA VAL A 36 -14.07 -5.78 -5.36
C VAL A 36 -13.37 -5.86 -6.70
N ASN A 37 -12.25 -5.17 -6.87
CA ASN A 37 -11.46 -5.24 -8.08
C ASN A 37 -10.36 -6.32 -7.95
N ASP A 38 -10.32 -7.23 -8.90
CA ASP A 38 -9.21 -8.16 -9.09
C ASP A 38 -9.20 -8.62 -10.56
N LEU A 39 -8.01 -8.62 -11.17
CA LEU A 39 -7.82 -9.17 -12.52
C LEU A 39 -7.83 -10.71 -12.51
N GLY A 40 -7.56 -11.33 -11.35
CA GLY A 40 -7.50 -12.77 -11.21
C GLY A 40 -6.19 -13.40 -11.69
N GLY A 41 -5.16 -12.61 -11.90
CA GLY A 41 -3.83 -13.11 -12.24
C GLY A 41 -3.16 -13.87 -11.10
N ASP A 42 -2.18 -14.70 -11.45
CA ASP A 42 -1.30 -15.33 -10.48
C ASP A 42 -0.37 -14.31 -9.78
N ARG A 43 0.49 -14.77 -8.88
CA ARG A 43 1.44 -13.89 -8.16
C ARG A 43 2.46 -13.17 -9.07
N HIS A 44 2.64 -13.63 -10.30
CA HIS A 44 3.54 -13.04 -11.31
C HIS A 44 2.80 -12.13 -12.30
N GLY A 45 1.47 -12.00 -12.15
CA GLY A 45 0.61 -11.18 -13.00
C GLY A 45 0.19 -11.87 -14.30
N VAL A 46 0.15 -13.20 -14.32
CA VAL A 46 -0.25 -13.98 -15.50
C VAL A 46 -1.66 -14.55 -15.31
N GLY A 47 -2.48 -14.44 -16.35
CA GLY A 47 -3.86 -14.93 -16.37
C GLY A 47 -4.90 -13.92 -15.92
N GLU A 48 -6.16 -14.30 -16.15
CA GLU A 48 -7.37 -13.53 -15.76
C GLU A 48 -8.40 -14.51 -15.24
N ASP A 49 -8.88 -14.34 -14.01
CA ASP A 49 -9.93 -15.17 -13.41
C ASP A 49 -10.74 -14.38 -12.38
N LEU A 50 -11.93 -13.98 -12.77
CA LEU A 50 -12.84 -13.22 -11.90
C LEU A 50 -13.49 -14.05 -10.79
N SER A 51 -13.30 -15.37 -10.78
CA SER A 51 -13.93 -16.26 -9.79
C SER A 51 -13.52 -15.92 -8.36
N THR A 52 -12.27 -15.48 -8.15
CA THR A 52 -11.76 -15.08 -6.84
C THR A 52 -12.46 -13.82 -6.33
N ALA A 53 -12.60 -12.79 -7.18
CA ALA A 53 -13.35 -11.57 -6.84
C ALA A 53 -14.83 -11.86 -6.61
N GLN A 54 -15.43 -12.72 -7.43
CA GLN A 54 -16.82 -13.14 -7.27
C GLN A 54 -17.05 -13.86 -5.94
N ALA A 55 -16.15 -14.75 -5.54
CA ALA A 55 -16.23 -15.44 -4.25
C ALA A 55 -16.26 -14.45 -3.07
N VAL A 56 -15.43 -13.40 -3.11
CA VAL A 56 -15.42 -12.35 -2.07
C VAL A 56 -16.74 -11.56 -2.07
N VAL A 57 -17.28 -11.24 -3.24
CA VAL A 57 -18.59 -10.58 -3.36
C VAL A 57 -19.71 -11.44 -2.76
N GLU A 58 -19.75 -12.73 -3.07
CA GLU A 58 -20.75 -13.64 -2.49
C GLU A 58 -20.61 -13.79 -0.97
N GLU A 59 -19.37 -13.82 -0.47
CA GLU A 59 -19.12 -13.85 0.95
C GLU A 59 -19.63 -12.58 1.64
N ILE A 60 -19.36 -11.38 1.07
CA ILE A 60 -19.89 -10.11 1.59
C ILE A 60 -21.43 -10.12 1.62
N LYS A 61 -22.07 -10.58 0.56
CA LYS A 61 -23.52 -10.69 0.48
C LYS A 61 -24.09 -11.68 1.49
N SER A 62 -23.37 -12.76 1.79
CA SER A 62 -23.84 -13.81 2.72
C SER A 62 -24.07 -13.30 4.15
N PHE A 63 -23.37 -12.25 4.56
CA PHE A 63 -23.60 -11.59 5.85
C PHE A 63 -24.37 -10.26 5.74
N GLY A 64 -25.02 -9.99 4.57
CA GLY A 64 -25.92 -8.85 4.35
C GLY A 64 -25.20 -7.56 3.90
N GLY A 65 -23.94 -7.63 3.49
CA GLY A 65 -23.23 -6.52 2.88
C GLY A 65 -23.58 -6.31 1.40
N GLU A 66 -23.19 -5.16 0.85
CA GLU A 66 -23.36 -4.82 -0.57
C GLU A 66 -22.01 -4.83 -1.28
N ALA A 67 -21.88 -5.61 -2.36
CA ALA A 67 -20.64 -5.67 -3.13
C ALA A 67 -20.88 -6.01 -4.61
N VAL A 68 -19.99 -5.54 -5.49
CA VAL A 68 -19.93 -5.86 -6.91
C VAL A 68 -18.51 -6.16 -7.35
N VAL A 69 -18.39 -7.00 -8.39
CA VAL A 69 -17.09 -7.36 -9.00
C VAL A 69 -16.65 -6.29 -9.99
N ASN A 70 -15.34 -6.06 -10.06
CA ASN A 70 -14.66 -5.33 -11.12
C ASN A 70 -13.44 -6.12 -11.57
N GLY A 71 -13.29 -6.37 -12.89
CA GLY A 71 -12.17 -7.09 -13.50
C GLY A 71 -11.14 -6.17 -14.17
N GLY A 72 -11.16 -4.88 -13.87
CA GLY A 72 -10.29 -3.91 -14.53
C GLY A 72 -8.82 -4.08 -14.17
N ASN A 73 -7.94 -3.73 -15.12
CA ASN A 73 -6.49 -3.75 -14.94
C ASN A 73 -5.99 -2.41 -14.38
N VAL A 74 -5.42 -2.40 -13.18
CA VAL A 74 -4.87 -1.20 -12.53
C VAL A 74 -3.73 -0.54 -13.31
N ALA A 75 -3.00 -1.31 -14.12
CA ALA A 75 -1.89 -0.80 -14.93
C ALA A 75 -2.37 -0.03 -16.18
N ASP A 76 -3.64 -0.16 -16.57
CA ASP A 76 -4.27 0.58 -17.64
C ASP A 76 -4.99 1.83 -17.10
N PHE A 77 -4.61 3.00 -17.60
CA PHE A 77 -5.12 4.28 -17.07
C PHE A 77 -6.61 4.49 -17.39
N LYS A 78 -7.09 3.98 -18.52
CA LYS A 78 -8.51 4.06 -18.89
C LYS A 78 -9.32 3.10 -18.03
N SER A 79 -8.85 1.88 -17.85
CA SER A 79 -9.47 0.89 -16.97
C SER A 79 -9.54 1.39 -15.52
N ALA A 80 -8.49 2.07 -15.03
CA ALA A 80 -8.52 2.71 -13.72
C ALA A 80 -9.64 3.76 -13.58
N LYS A 81 -9.95 4.50 -14.66
CA LYS A 81 -11.11 5.40 -14.66
C LYS A 81 -12.43 4.63 -14.59
N GLU A 82 -12.56 3.60 -15.40
CA GLU A 82 -13.78 2.77 -15.44
C GLU A 82 -14.09 2.12 -14.08
N MET A 83 -13.07 1.78 -13.27
CA MET A 83 -13.26 1.32 -11.88
C MET A 83 -13.91 2.38 -11.00
N ILE A 84 -13.44 3.64 -11.10
CA ILE A 84 -14.01 4.76 -10.33
C ILE A 84 -15.45 5.05 -10.80
N ASP A 85 -15.65 5.07 -12.12
CA ASP A 85 -16.99 5.29 -12.70
C ASP A 85 -17.97 4.20 -12.24
N GLN A 86 -17.56 2.92 -12.20
CA GLN A 86 -18.41 1.84 -11.71
C GLN A 86 -18.84 2.04 -10.25
N ALA A 87 -17.95 2.51 -9.37
CA ALA A 87 -18.32 2.80 -7.98
C ALA A 87 -19.39 3.90 -7.90
N ILE A 88 -19.22 4.96 -8.69
CA ILE A 88 -20.13 6.10 -8.75
C ILE A 88 -21.47 5.66 -9.33
N ASP A 89 -21.47 4.94 -10.45
CA ASP A 89 -22.69 4.54 -11.16
C ASP A 89 -23.50 3.51 -10.35
N THR A 90 -22.82 2.59 -9.65
CA THR A 90 -23.47 1.51 -8.90
C THR A 90 -23.97 1.96 -7.53
N PHE A 91 -23.17 2.76 -6.81
CA PHE A 91 -23.42 3.07 -5.40
C PHE A 91 -23.64 4.56 -5.13
N GLY A 92 -23.57 5.41 -6.16
CA GLY A 92 -23.83 6.84 -6.08
C GLY A 92 -22.62 7.69 -5.68
N GLY A 93 -21.42 7.12 -5.54
CA GLY A 93 -20.23 7.87 -5.16
C GLY A 93 -19.00 7.01 -4.91
N LEU A 94 -17.94 7.67 -4.47
CA LEU A 94 -16.71 7.02 -3.98
C LEU A 94 -16.21 7.80 -2.76
N ASP A 95 -16.02 7.11 -1.65
CA ASP A 95 -15.46 7.65 -0.40
C ASP A 95 -14.08 7.10 -0.09
N ILE A 96 -13.83 5.83 -0.42
CA ILE A 96 -12.64 5.09 -0.02
C ILE A 96 -11.99 4.44 -1.25
N LEU A 97 -10.70 4.63 -1.41
CA LEU A 97 -9.87 3.92 -2.38
C LEU A 97 -8.74 3.20 -1.65
N ILE A 98 -8.66 1.87 -1.79
CA ILE A 98 -7.53 1.07 -1.31
C ILE A 98 -6.75 0.53 -2.49
N ASN A 99 -5.54 1.05 -2.69
CA ASN A 99 -4.59 0.59 -3.69
C ASN A 99 -3.76 -0.55 -3.10
N ASN A 100 -4.17 -1.78 -3.39
CA ASN A 100 -3.53 -2.98 -2.82
C ASN A 100 -3.02 -3.96 -3.90
N ALA A 101 -3.48 -3.87 -5.14
CA ALA A 101 -3.04 -4.75 -6.22
C ALA A 101 -1.52 -4.82 -6.36
N GLY A 102 -0.98 -6.02 -6.60
CA GLY A 102 0.46 -6.20 -6.70
C GLY A 102 0.88 -7.58 -7.18
N ILE A 103 2.10 -7.68 -7.68
CA ILE A 103 2.76 -8.88 -8.16
C ILE A 103 4.20 -8.93 -7.66
N LEU A 104 4.88 -10.09 -7.78
CA LEU A 104 6.29 -10.25 -7.46
C LEU A 104 7.07 -10.82 -8.66
N ARG A 105 8.22 -10.21 -8.95
CA ARG A 105 9.21 -10.67 -9.93
C ARG A 105 10.61 -10.42 -9.40
N ASP A 106 10.92 -11.12 -8.32
CA ASP A 106 12.16 -10.92 -7.56
C ASP A 106 13.36 -11.50 -8.31
N ARG A 107 14.40 -10.68 -8.47
CA ARG A 107 15.69 -11.03 -9.07
C ARG A 107 16.79 -10.16 -8.46
N MET A 108 18.00 -10.70 -8.40
CA MET A 108 19.19 -9.87 -8.18
C MET A 108 19.32 -8.84 -9.31
N LEU A 109 19.78 -7.64 -9.00
CA LEU A 109 19.86 -6.53 -9.95
C LEU A 109 20.52 -6.92 -11.29
N PHE A 110 21.61 -7.70 -11.24
CA PHE A 110 22.35 -8.12 -12.43
C PHE A 110 21.63 -9.21 -13.28
N SER A 111 20.54 -9.79 -12.75
CA SER A 111 19.73 -10.82 -13.42
C SER A 111 18.29 -10.34 -13.70
N LEU A 112 17.98 -9.09 -13.33
CA LEU A 112 16.66 -8.50 -13.54
C LEU A 112 16.50 -8.11 -15.01
N SER A 113 15.42 -8.56 -15.65
CA SER A 113 15.09 -8.14 -17.02
C SER A 113 14.31 -6.83 -17.04
N GLU A 114 14.30 -6.17 -18.21
CA GLU A 114 13.48 -4.96 -18.45
C GLU A 114 11.99 -5.27 -18.27
N GLU A 115 11.52 -6.44 -18.75
CA GLU A 115 10.14 -6.87 -18.64
C GLU A 115 9.70 -7.09 -17.16
N ASP A 116 10.60 -7.65 -16.34
CA ASP A 116 10.34 -7.80 -14.91
C ASP A 116 10.29 -6.45 -14.19
N TRP A 117 11.17 -5.52 -14.58
CA TRP A 117 11.15 -4.15 -14.08
C TRP A 117 9.85 -3.43 -14.46
N ASP A 118 9.51 -3.40 -15.75
CA ASP A 118 8.35 -2.68 -16.28
C ASP A 118 7.03 -3.23 -15.73
N ALA A 119 6.91 -4.55 -15.60
CA ALA A 119 5.72 -5.16 -15.03
C ALA A 119 5.50 -4.72 -13.57
N ILE A 120 6.55 -4.70 -12.75
CA ILE A 120 6.48 -4.25 -11.37
C ILE A 120 6.14 -2.76 -11.29
N MET A 121 6.80 -1.90 -12.05
CA MET A 121 6.49 -0.47 -12.07
C MET A 121 5.07 -0.21 -12.55
N SER A 122 4.62 -0.93 -13.56
CA SER A 122 3.29 -0.79 -14.15
C SER A 122 2.19 -1.17 -13.17
N VAL A 123 2.28 -2.32 -12.53
CA VAL A 123 1.24 -2.80 -11.62
C VAL A 123 1.26 -2.03 -10.30
N HIS A 124 2.43 -1.82 -9.70
CA HIS A 124 2.52 -1.20 -8.38
C HIS A 124 2.43 0.33 -8.44
N LEU A 125 3.39 0.99 -9.10
CA LEU A 125 3.49 2.45 -9.01
C LEU A 125 2.45 3.12 -9.90
N LYS A 126 2.38 2.75 -11.19
CA LYS A 126 1.37 3.28 -12.10
C LYS A 126 -0.04 2.81 -11.70
N GLY A 127 -0.20 1.56 -11.24
CA GLY A 127 -1.48 1.01 -10.76
C GLY A 127 -1.97 1.61 -9.44
N THR A 128 -1.09 2.26 -8.65
CA THR A 128 -1.48 3.12 -7.54
C THR A 128 -1.84 4.53 -8.03
N PHE A 129 -1.06 5.08 -8.97
CA PHE A 129 -1.29 6.41 -9.52
C PHE A 129 -2.62 6.53 -10.26
N GLY A 130 -2.94 5.59 -11.17
CA GLY A 130 -4.12 5.67 -12.04
C GLY A 130 -5.45 5.81 -11.27
N PRO A 131 -5.81 4.85 -10.39
CA PRO A 131 -7.02 4.96 -9.58
C PRO A 131 -7.01 6.19 -8.66
N SER A 132 -5.87 6.52 -8.04
CA SER A 132 -5.73 7.70 -7.18
C SER A 132 -5.97 9.01 -7.94
N HIS A 133 -5.46 9.12 -9.17
CA HIS A 133 -5.68 10.29 -10.02
C HIS A 133 -7.18 10.49 -10.32
N HIS A 134 -7.86 9.44 -10.75
CA HIS A 134 -9.28 9.55 -11.10
C HIS A 134 -10.17 9.80 -9.88
N ALA A 135 -9.89 9.19 -8.74
CA ALA A 135 -10.55 9.47 -7.47
C ALA A 135 -10.32 10.93 -7.02
N ALA A 136 -9.08 11.43 -7.11
CA ALA A 136 -8.75 12.81 -6.78
C ALA A 136 -9.47 13.81 -7.69
N VAL A 137 -9.58 13.54 -8.99
CA VAL A 137 -10.36 14.36 -9.94
C VAL A 137 -11.83 14.38 -9.54
N TYR A 138 -12.41 13.24 -9.17
CA TYR A 138 -13.79 13.14 -8.72
C TYR A 138 -14.02 14.00 -7.46
N TRP A 139 -13.26 13.83 -6.39
CA TRP A 139 -13.42 14.58 -5.15
C TRP A 139 -13.15 16.09 -5.33
N ARG A 140 -12.12 16.43 -6.12
CA ARG A 140 -11.86 17.84 -6.46
C ARG A 140 -13.06 18.48 -7.17
N ASN A 141 -13.71 17.78 -8.10
CA ASN A 141 -14.85 18.31 -8.83
C ASN A 141 -16.08 18.48 -7.91
N LYS A 142 -16.33 17.51 -7.02
CA LYS A 142 -17.35 17.64 -5.96
C LYS A 142 -17.11 18.87 -5.09
N ALA A 143 -15.91 19.02 -4.55
CA ALA A 143 -15.57 20.17 -3.71
C ALA A 143 -15.71 21.51 -4.46
N LYS A 144 -15.37 21.56 -5.75
CA LYS A 144 -15.59 22.76 -6.59
C LYS A 144 -17.06 23.06 -6.87
N ALA A 145 -17.91 22.05 -6.88
CA ALA A 145 -19.37 22.20 -6.98
C ALA A 145 -20.00 22.62 -5.65
N GLY A 146 -19.22 22.77 -4.58
CA GLY A 146 -19.72 23.12 -3.25
C GLY A 146 -20.29 21.93 -2.48
N GLU A 147 -20.06 20.70 -2.96
CA GLU A 147 -20.47 19.47 -2.27
C GLU A 147 -19.43 19.07 -1.20
N GLU A 148 -19.92 18.50 -0.12
CA GLU A 148 -19.06 17.96 0.94
C GLU A 148 -18.27 16.76 0.44
N THR A 149 -16.98 16.72 0.77
CA THR A 149 -16.06 15.61 0.45
C THR A 149 -15.43 15.08 1.71
N SER A 150 -15.19 13.75 1.75
CA SER A 150 -14.51 13.07 2.84
C SER A 150 -13.80 11.83 2.27
N GLY A 151 -12.86 12.07 1.34
CA GLY A 151 -12.14 11.00 0.64
C GLY A 151 -11.06 10.35 1.51
N ARG A 152 -10.84 9.05 1.33
CA ARG A 152 -9.80 8.27 1.99
C ARG A 152 -9.03 7.46 0.96
N ILE A 153 -7.72 7.64 0.88
CA ILE A 153 -6.83 6.80 0.07
C ILE A 153 -5.91 6.04 1.00
N ILE A 154 -5.90 4.72 0.85
CA ILE A 154 -4.96 3.83 1.53
C ILE A 154 -4.11 3.15 0.47
N ASN A 155 -2.82 3.44 0.47
CA ASN A 155 -1.84 2.82 -0.41
C ASN A 155 -1.16 1.65 0.29
N THR A 156 -0.60 0.72 -0.49
CA THR A 156 0.16 -0.43 0.04
C THR A 156 1.62 -0.30 -0.37
N SER A 157 2.47 0.16 0.56
CA SER A 157 3.92 0.13 0.45
C SER A 157 4.46 -1.23 0.93
N SER A 158 5.70 -1.31 1.39
CA SER A 158 6.33 -2.55 1.87
C SER A 158 7.56 -2.23 2.73
N PRO A 159 7.94 -3.09 3.68
CA PRO A 159 9.27 -3.02 4.32
C PRO A 159 10.41 -2.99 3.30
N SER A 160 10.28 -3.71 2.16
CA SER A 160 11.26 -3.68 1.07
C SER A 160 11.44 -2.30 0.45
N GLY A 161 10.37 -1.48 0.42
CA GLY A 161 10.42 -0.13 -0.12
C GLY A 161 11.00 0.91 0.84
N ILE A 162 10.83 0.72 2.15
CA ILE A 162 11.28 1.71 3.15
C ILE A 162 12.58 1.32 3.84
N TYR A 163 12.90 0.02 3.95
CA TYR A 163 14.13 -0.47 4.60
C TYR A 163 15.09 -1.18 3.63
N GLY A 164 14.62 -1.53 2.43
CA GLY A 164 15.39 -2.26 1.42
C GLY A 164 15.41 -3.77 1.66
N ASN A 165 15.37 -4.55 0.56
CA ASN A 165 15.48 -6.00 0.58
C ASN A 165 16.29 -6.49 -0.61
N ILE A 166 17.19 -7.46 -0.37
CA ILE A 166 18.05 -8.05 -1.41
C ILE A 166 17.18 -8.82 -2.41
N GLY A 167 17.47 -8.68 -3.71
CA GLY A 167 16.72 -9.36 -4.78
C GLY A 167 15.42 -8.67 -5.18
N GLN A 168 15.09 -7.52 -4.57
CA GLN A 168 13.86 -6.76 -4.81
C GLN A 168 14.11 -5.32 -5.24
N SER A 169 15.12 -5.08 -6.06
CA SER A 169 15.44 -3.71 -6.51
C SER A 169 14.31 -3.06 -7.32
N ASN A 170 13.56 -3.82 -8.14
CA ASN A 170 12.36 -3.37 -8.83
C ASN A 170 11.17 -3.13 -7.86
N TYR A 171 10.83 -4.14 -7.08
CA TYR A 171 9.71 -4.09 -6.13
C TYR A 171 9.95 -3.04 -5.04
N GLY A 172 11.15 -3.02 -4.45
CA GLY A 172 11.55 -2.02 -3.45
C GLY A 172 11.46 -0.60 -4.00
N ALA A 173 11.96 -0.36 -5.23
CA ALA A 173 11.87 0.96 -5.87
C ALA A 173 10.41 1.39 -6.10
N ALA A 174 9.54 0.50 -6.58
CA ALA A 174 8.12 0.80 -6.77
C ALA A 174 7.43 1.12 -5.43
N LYS A 175 7.71 0.34 -4.38
CA LYS A 175 7.12 0.52 -3.04
C LYS A 175 7.66 1.77 -2.31
N ALA A 176 8.92 2.14 -2.53
CA ALA A 176 9.48 3.43 -2.10
C ALA A 176 8.80 4.61 -2.84
N GLY A 177 8.57 4.44 -4.15
CA GLY A 177 7.81 5.41 -4.94
C GLY A 177 6.39 5.61 -4.41
N ILE A 178 5.70 4.54 -4.01
CA ILE A 178 4.36 4.62 -3.38
C ILE A 178 4.43 5.35 -2.02
N ALA A 179 5.46 5.12 -1.22
CA ALA A 179 5.65 5.83 0.05
C ALA A 179 5.78 7.36 -0.18
N ALA A 180 6.63 7.77 -1.12
CA ALA A 180 6.80 9.17 -1.50
C ALA A 180 5.50 9.76 -2.10
N PHE A 181 4.85 9.02 -3.00
CA PHE A 181 3.56 9.39 -3.60
C PHE A 181 2.48 9.64 -2.54
N THR A 182 2.44 8.81 -1.49
CA THR A 182 1.50 8.96 -0.37
C THR A 182 1.70 10.30 0.34
N VAL A 183 2.94 10.65 0.67
CA VAL A 183 3.24 11.91 1.37
C VAL A 183 2.90 13.12 0.52
N ILE A 184 3.27 13.10 -0.77
CA ILE A 184 3.02 14.21 -1.70
C ILE A 184 1.53 14.41 -1.93
N THR A 185 0.81 13.32 -2.24
CA THR A 185 -0.63 13.42 -2.53
C THR A 185 -1.46 13.76 -1.29
N ALA A 186 -1.01 13.40 -0.09
CA ALA A 186 -1.62 13.87 1.16
C ALA A 186 -1.60 15.40 1.26
N MET A 187 -0.48 16.04 0.92
CA MET A 187 -0.37 17.50 0.90
C MET A 187 -1.24 18.14 -0.20
N GLU A 188 -1.25 17.56 -1.41
CA GLU A 188 -2.01 18.08 -2.54
C GLU A 188 -3.54 18.02 -2.32
N LEU A 189 -4.01 16.96 -1.65
CA LEU A 189 -5.44 16.66 -1.51
C LEU A 189 -6.04 17.16 -0.19
N ALA A 190 -5.24 17.61 0.76
CA ALA A 190 -5.71 18.09 2.08
C ALA A 190 -6.80 19.15 1.98
N LYS A 191 -6.67 20.11 1.05
CA LYS A 191 -7.66 21.17 0.82
C LYS A 191 -9.02 20.68 0.30
N TYR A 192 -9.11 19.43 -0.11
CA TYR A 192 -10.36 18.79 -0.55
C TYR A 192 -10.89 17.80 0.49
N ASN A 193 -10.42 17.87 1.73
CA ASN A 193 -10.78 16.96 2.82
C ASN A 193 -10.56 15.48 2.47
N VAL A 194 -9.45 15.19 1.77
CA VAL A 194 -9.02 13.83 1.43
C VAL A 194 -7.77 13.49 2.21
N THR A 195 -7.78 12.38 2.94
CA THR A 195 -6.60 11.85 3.60
C THR A 195 -5.94 10.76 2.75
N VAL A 196 -4.62 10.72 2.75
CA VAL A 196 -3.84 9.71 2.02
C VAL A 196 -2.81 9.12 2.98
N ASN A 197 -2.88 7.81 3.22
CA ASN A 197 -1.95 7.09 4.08
C ASN A 197 -1.48 5.81 3.39
N ALA A 198 -0.44 5.18 3.89
CA ALA A 198 0.04 3.90 3.38
C ALA A 198 0.19 2.87 4.49
N LEU A 199 -0.10 1.62 4.15
CA LEU A 199 0.26 0.46 4.95
C LEU A 199 1.60 -0.10 4.48
N VAL A 200 2.37 -0.62 5.41
CA VAL A 200 3.65 -1.30 5.21
C VAL A 200 3.49 -2.71 5.79
N PRO A 201 2.84 -3.64 5.05
CA PRO A 201 2.43 -4.91 5.59
C PRO A 201 3.57 -5.91 5.69
N ALA A 202 3.62 -6.64 6.82
CA ALA A 202 4.31 -7.91 6.97
C ALA A 202 3.25 -8.97 7.35
N ALA A 203 2.71 -9.68 6.36
CA ALA A 203 1.65 -10.66 6.53
C ALA A 203 1.87 -11.91 5.69
N LEU A 204 1.31 -13.04 6.12
CA LEU A 204 1.19 -14.22 5.28
C LEU A 204 0.15 -13.96 4.18
N SER A 205 0.58 -14.12 2.94
CA SER A 205 -0.26 -14.00 1.76
C SER A 205 0.19 -15.01 0.70
N ARG A 206 -0.56 -15.15 -0.39
CA ARG A 206 -0.09 -15.95 -1.55
C ARG A 206 1.29 -15.49 -2.08
N MET A 207 1.63 -14.22 -1.88
CA MET A 207 2.93 -13.67 -2.29
C MET A 207 4.08 -14.07 -1.37
N THR A 208 3.81 -14.39 -0.10
CA THR A 208 4.82 -14.68 0.93
C THR A 208 4.80 -16.12 1.42
N SER A 209 3.78 -16.91 1.03
CA SER A 209 3.60 -18.29 1.50
C SER A 209 4.78 -19.21 1.24
N ASP A 210 5.45 -19.03 0.09
CA ASP A 210 6.59 -19.88 -0.28
C ASP A 210 7.91 -19.40 0.37
N LEU A 211 7.95 -18.20 0.93
CA LEU A 211 9.12 -17.62 1.59
C LEU A 211 9.21 -18.04 3.06
N VAL A 212 8.07 -18.33 3.66
CA VAL A 212 7.95 -18.78 5.04
C VAL A 212 7.41 -20.19 4.99
N GLY A 213 8.20 -21.21 5.35
CA GLY A 213 7.74 -22.61 5.37
C GLY A 213 6.48 -22.77 6.25
N ILE A 214 5.31 -22.55 5.65
CA ILE A 214 3.99 -22.44 6.34
C ILE A 214 3.67 -23.75 7.08
N ASP A 215 4.11 -24.87 6.56
CA ASP A 215 3.82 -26.22 7.11
C ASP A 215 4.42 -26.44 8.51
N GLY A 216 5.38 -25.61 8.93
CA GLY A 216 6.01 -25.69 10.26
C GLY A 216 5.47 -24.68 11.28
N LEU A 217 4.53 -23.79 10.90
CA LEU A 217 4.00 -22.76 11.79
C LEU A 217 2.84 -23.28 12.64
N THR A 218 2.83 -22.90 13.92
CA THR A 218 1.66 -23.10 14.81
C THR A 218 0.49 -22.24 14.38
N GLU A 219 -0.74 -22.60 14.77
CA GLU A 219 -1.93 -21.79 14.49
C GLU A 219 -1.81 -20.37 15.09
N GLU A 220 -1.19 -20.23 16.26
CA GLU A 220 -0.90 -18.94 16.89
C GLU A 220 0.06 -18.08 16.02
N GLN A 221 1.10 -18.69 15.45
CA GLN A 221 2.01 -18.03 14.53
C GLN A 221 1.31 -17.62 13.23
N LYS A 222 0.47 -18.48 12.66
CA LYS A 222 -0.35 -18.15 11.48
C LYS A 222 -1.29 -17.00 11.74
N GLU A 223 -2.01 -17.01 12.89
CA GLU A 223 -2.90 -15.92 13.29
C GLU A 223 -2.13 -14.62 13.54
N SER A 224 -0.95 -14.69 14.17
CA SER A 224 -0.10 -13.51 14.36
C SER A 224 0.39 -12.88 13.04
N MET A 225 0.42 -13.65 11.96
CA MET A 225 0.80 -13.20 10.61
C MET A 225 -0.41 -13.05 9.67
N SER A 226 -1.62 -13.13 10.20
CA SER A 226 -2.85 -13.02 9.41
C SER A 226 -2.93 -11.68 8.68
N PRO A 227 -3.33 -11.66 7.39
CA PRO A 227 -3.55 -10.43 6.64
C PRO A 227 -4.69 -9.57 7.21
N ARG A 228 -5.53 -10.12 8.05
CA ARG A 228 -6.61 -9.44 8.78
C ARG A 228 -6.11 -8.22 9.58
N TRP A 229 -4.90 -8.25 10.14
CA TRP A 229 -4.34 -7.13 10.91
C TRP A 229 -4.18 -5.87 10.08
N GLN A 230 -3.91 -6.02 8.78
CA GLN A 230 -3.86 -4.90 7.84
C GLN A 230 -5.23 -4.23 7.69
N ALA A 231 -6.28 -5.05 7.65
CA ALA A 231 -7.65 -4.57 7.49
C ALA A 231 -8.16 -3.80 8.72
N VAL A 232 -7.74 -4.17 9.93
CA VAL A 232 -8.05 -3.42 11.15
C VAL A 232 -7.60 -1.98 11.03
N THR A 233 -6.32 -1.76 10.72
CA THR A 233 -5.75 -0.42 10.59
C THR A 233 -6.36 0.33 9.42
N ALA A 234 -6.52 -0.32 8.25
CA ALA A 234 -7.14 0.31 7.08
C ALA A 234 -8.56 0.78 7.36
N THR A 235 -9.39 -0.04 8.01
CA THR A 235 -10.79 0.31 8.32
C THR A 235 -10.87 1.50 9.26
N TRP A 236 -10.01 1.55 10.29
CA TRP A 236 -9.96 2.71 11.18
C TRP A 236 -9.50 3.97 10.42
N LEU A 237 -8.47 3.88 9.57
CA LEU A 237 -8.00 5.01 8.75
C LEU A 237 -9.06 5.52 7.77
N CYS A 238 -10.00 4.67 7.36
CA CYS A 238 -11.13 5.04 6.51
C CYS A 238 -12.30 5.67 7.28
N SER A 239 -12.28 5.66 8.59
CA SER A 239 -13.34 6.22 9.45
C SER A 239 -13.24 7.74 9.62
N GLU A 240 -14.27 8.32 10.20
CA GLU A 240 -14.26 9.73 10.59
C GLU A 240 -13.32 10.04 11.75
N GLU A 241 -13.03 9.03 12.60
CA GLU A 241 -12.10 9.18 13.71
C GLU A 241 -10.66 9.51 13.23
N ALA A 242 -10.29 9.03 12.02
CA ALA A 242 -8.98 9.23 11.43
C ALA A 242 -8.90 10.45 10.47
N LYS A 243 -9.89 11.32 10.45
CA LYS A 243 -9.95 12.47 9.50
C LYS A 243 -8.76 13.42 9.52
N ASN A 244 -8.01 13.44 10.62
CA ASN A 244 -6.81 14.27 10.79
C ASN A 244 -5.50 13.48 10.59
N VAL A 245 -5.58 12.20 10.22
CA VAL A 245 -4.43 11.32 9.99
C VAL A 245 -4.16 11.24 8.50
N THR A 246 -3.08 11.87 8.04
CA THR A 246 -2.71 11.90 6.62
C THR A 246 -1.20 11.97 6.42
N GLY A 247 -0.70 11.44 5.31
CA GLY A 247 0.71 11.43 4.94
C GLY A 247 1.56 10.48 5.79
N ARG A 248 0.97 9.45 6.40
CA ARG A 248 1.66 8.52 7.29
C ARG A 248 1.78 7.12 6.69
N LEU A 249 2.84 6.43 7.09
CA LEU A 249 3.12 5.05 6.77
C LEU A 249 3.00 4.20 8.04
N PHE A 250 2.16 3.17 8.00
CA PHE A 250 1.87 2.28 9.13
C PHE A 250 2.51 0.92 8.90
N ASP A 251 3.57 0.62 9.66
CA ASP A 251 4.25 -0.69 9.65
C ASP A 251 3.46 -1.66 10.54
N ILE A 252 2.91 -2.71 9.91
CA ILE A 252 2.00 -3.64 10.57
C ILE A 252 2.56 -5.06 10.47
N ARG A 253 2.90 -5.63 11.62
CA ARG A 253 3.50 -6.95 11.79
C ARG A 253 2.63 -7.79 12.73
N GLY A 254 1.68 -8.52 12.15
CA GLY A 254 0.66 -9.15 12.97
C GLY A 254 -0.09 -8.09 13.78
N ASN A 255 -0.23 -8.32 15.08
CA ASN A 255 -0.88 -7.39 16.00
C ASN A 255 -0.01 -6.21 16.46
N GLN A 256 1.21 -6.10 15.96
CA GLN A 256 2.07 -4.94 16.23
C GLN A 256 1.83 -3.86 15.18
N LEU A 257 1.65 -2.64 15.63
CA LEU A 257 1.46 -1.44 14.80
C LEU A 257 2.51 -0.40 15.14
N GLY A 258 3.30 -0.03 14.15
CA GLY A 258 4.28 1.05 14.22
C GLY A 258 3.99 2.15 13.21
N ILE A 259 4.61 3.32 13.39
CA ILE A 259 4.64 4.38 12.38
C ILE A 259 6.06 4.42 11.83
N ALA A 260 6.19 4.18 10.51
CA ALA A 260 7.47 4.38 9.85
C ALA A 260 7.70 5.88 9.68
N GLU A 261 8.76 6.39 10.31
CA GLU A 261 9.16 7.79 10.18
C GLU A 261 9.87 8.01 8.86
N GLY A 262 9.57 9.13 8.21
CA GLY A 262 10.15 9.48 6.91
C GLY A 262 11.55 10.05 7.03
N TRP A 263 12.12 10.45 5.89
CA TRP A 263 13.42 11.10 5.82
C TRP A 263 13.40 12.43 6.57
N THR A 264 14.36 12.59 7.47
CA THR A 264 14.64 13.83 8.20
C THR A 264 16.09 14.25 7.93
N LEU A 265 16.36 15.57 7.95
CA LEU A 265 17.73 16.06 7.85
C LEU A 265 18.52 15.62 9.09
N GLY A 266 19.57 14.86 8.87
CA GLY A 266 20.50 14.43 9.91
C GLY A 266 21.53 15.50 10.28
N PRO A 267 22.73 15.10 10.73
CA PRO A 267 23.81 16.03 11.07
C PRO A 267 24.24 16.85 9.85
N VAL A 268 24.54 18.12 10.07
CA VAL A 268 24.94 19.12 9.05
C VAL A 268 26.30 19.67 9.35
N GLY A 269 27.11 19.94 8.31
CA GLY A 269 28.40 20.63 8.39
C GLY A 269 28.61 21.54 7.21
N THR A 270 29.60 22.41 7.28
CA THR A 270 29.97 23.29 6.17
C THR A 270 30.96 22.56 5.26
N GLN A 271 30.52 22.33 4.00
CA GLN A 271 31.36 21.68 3.00
C GLN A 271 32.55 22.55 2.63
N PRO A 272 33.78 22.01 2.60
CA PRO A 272 34.94 22.72 2.06
C PRO A 272 34.85 22.86 0.54
N ASP A 273 35.57 23.83 -0.02
CA ASP A 273 35.61 24.02 -1.47
C ASP A 273 36.50 22.96 -2.17
N ASP A 274 37.45 22.40 -1.45
CA ASP A 274 38.37 21.38 -1.94
C ASP A 274 37.90 19.96 -1.53
N PRO A 275 37.63 19.03 -2.47
CA PRO A 275 37.23 17.66 -2.15
C PRO A 275 38.32 16.90 -1.35
N GLU A 276 39.59 17.25 -1.42
CA GLU A 276 40.66 16.64 -0.61
C GLU A 276 40.49 16.92 0.90
N GLU A 277 39.82 18.01 1.26
CA GLU A 277 39.53 18.40 2.65
C GLU A 277 38.21 17.81 3.18
N LEU A 278 37.40 17.14 2.33
CA LEU A 278 36.08 16.67 2.70
C LEU A 278 36.07 15.47 3.66
N GLY A 279 37.13 14.65 3.64
CA GLY A 279 37.20 13.38 4.40
C GLY A 279 36.90 13.50 5.90
N PRO A 280 37.54 14.45 6.64
CA PRO A 280 37.27 14.63 8.06
C PRO A 280 35.78 14.99 8.36
N LEU A 281 35.22 15.91 7.59
CA LEU A 281 33.79 16.28 7.71
C LEU A 281 32.88 15.09 7.49
N MET A 282 33.09 14.30 6.42
CA MET A 282 32.29 13.11 6.14
C MET A 282 32.39 12.10 7.27
N THR A 283 33.56 11.88 7.83
CA THR A 283 33.76 10.97 8.98
C THR A 283 32.96 11.45 10.20
N GLU A 284 32.99 12.74 10.49
CA GLU A 284 32.19 13.32 11.57
C GLU A 284 30.71 13.18 11.35
N LEU A 285 30.17 13.56 10.16
CA LEU A 285 28.75 13.46 9.84
C LEU A 285 28.27 12.01 9.89
N MET A 286 29.00 11.07 9.31
CA MET A 286 28.67 9.65 9.33
C MET A 286 28.65 9.05 10.74
N SER A 287 29.52 9.51 11.63
CA SER A 287 29.54 9.03 13.01
C SER A 287 28.32 9.46 13.84
N LYS A 288 27.66 10.54 13.44
CA LYS A 288 26.49 11.13 14.11
C LYS A 288 25.16 10.77 13.40
N ALA A 289 25.22 10.32 12.15
CA ALA A 289 24.03 10.00 11.37
C ALA A 289 23.32 8.74 11.92
N THR A 290 21.99 8.74 11.86
CA THR A 290 21.19 7.55 12.13
C THR A 290 21.47 6.50 11.07
N LEU A 291 21.71 5.27 11.51
CA LEU A 291 22.03 4.15 10.62
C LEU A 291 20.77 3.68 9.86
N ASN A 292 20.97 3.16 8.65
CA ASN A 292 19.88 2.55 7.90
C ASN A 292 19.27 1.38 8.69
N ALA A 293 17.96 1.26 8.64
CA ALA A 293 17.25 0.15 9.26
C ALA A 293 17.36 -1.14 8.44
N ASN A 294 17.24 -2.29 9.12
CA ASN A 294 17.03 -3.58 8.49
C ASN A 294 15.54 -3.77 8.12
N MET A 295 15.19 -4.91 7.50
CA MET A 295 13.80 -5.25 7.17
C MET A 295 12.84 -5.28 8.37
N GLY A 296 13.37 -5.37 9.59
CA GLY A 296 12.62 -5.25 10.84
C GLY A 296 12.38 -3.82 11.30
N GLY A 297 12.87 -2.81 10.58
CA GLY A 297 12.79 -1.39 11.00
C GLY A 297 13.79 -1.04 12.12
N ILE A 298 14.73 -1.92 12.43
CA ILE A 298 15.74 -1.71 13.47
C ILE A 298 17.00 -1.12 12.82
N PRO A 299 17.59 -0.03 13.36
CA PRO A 299 18.83 0.55 12.83
C PRO A 299 19.95 -0.50 12.71
N ARG A 300 20.61 -0.59 11.55
CA ARG A 300 21.77 -1.46 11.34
C ARG A 300 23.01 -0.83 11.96
N GLY A 301 23.95 -1.67 12.42
CA GLY A 301 25.28 -1.21 12.79
C GLY A 301 26.14 -0.90 11.56
N GLY A 302 27.05 0.08 11.67
CA GLY A 302 28.13 0.30 10.70
C GLY A 302 27.81 1.23 9.53
N SER A 303 28.66 1.22 8.51
CA SER A 303 28.78 2.18 7.41
C SER A 303 27.65 2.19 6.36
N GLY A 304 26.46 1.67 6.67
CA GLY A 304 25.37 1.52 5.70
C GLY A 304 25.56 0.36 4.70
N ARG A 305 26.65 -0.40 4.84
CA ARG A 305 26.76 -1.69 4.13
C ARG A 305 25.89 -2.70 4.85
N PRO A 306 25.05 -3.46 4.14
CA PRO A 306 24.43 -4.64 4.72
C PRO A 306 25.56 -5.50 5.30
N GLU A 307 25.54 -5.79 6.59
CA GLU A 307 26.32 -6.93 7.09
C GLU A 307 25.80 -8.13 6.30
N ASN A 308 26.72 -8.90 5.72
CA ASN A 308 26.38 -10.12 4.97
C ASN A 308 25.68 -11.09 5.92
N GLU A 309 24.38 -10.95 6.08
CA GLU A 309 23.51 -12.05 6.45
C GLU A 309 23.30 -12.87 5.18
N ILE A 310 24.24 -13.76 4.89
CA ILE A 310 24.07 -14.87 3.97
C ILE A 310 23.53 -16.04 4.80
#